data_a7a0c522e941546b105d7c405b7f9987
#
_entry.id   a7a0c522e941546b105d7c405b7f9987
#
_cell.length_a   1.000
_cell.length_b   1.000
_cell.length_c   1.000
_cell.angle_alpha   90.00
_cell.angle_beta   90.00
_cell.angle_gamma   90.00
#
_symmetry.space_group_name_H-M   'P 1'
#
loop_
_entity.id
_entity.type
_entity.pdbx_description
1 polymer ?
#
loop_
_entity_poly.entity_id
_entity_poly.type
_entity_poly.pdbx_seq_one_letter_code
_entity_poly.pdbx_strand_id
1 'polypeptide(L)' 'EQRRLCWKRLKYGFDTYDIAQIEENIKILSEHELPPEEKERLPVVREAYENLDYEIGSKACMF' A
#
# COMPACT_ATOMS: atom_id res chain seq x y z
N GLU A 1 -11.54 7.71 8.52
CA GLU A 1 -10.17 8.09 8.39
C GLU A 1 -9.54 7.77 7.06
N GLN A 2 -8.97 8.79 6.42
CA GLN A 2 -8.41 8.63 5.08
C GLN A 2 -7.25 7.64 5.02
N ARG A 3 -6.42 7.63 6.07
CA ARG A 3 -5.26 6.75 6.08
C ARG A 3 -5.66 5.28 6.01
N ARG A 4 -6.63 4.88 6.82
CA ARG A 4 -7.11 3.51 6.80
C ARG A 4 -7.73 3.15 5.47
N LEU A 5 -8.46 4.09 4.91
CA LEU A 5 -9.10 3.86 3.62
C LEU A 5 -8.06 3.66 2.52
N CYS A 6 -6.96 4.42 2.59
CA CYS A 6 -5.88 4.25 1.62
C CYS A 6 -5.27 2.85 1.70
N TRP A 7 -5.06 2.35 2.93
CA TRP A 7 -4.51 1.01 3.10
C TRP A 7 -5.46 -0.05 2.54
N LYS A 8 -6.76 0.12 2.75
CA LYS A 8 -7.76 -0.81 2.21
C LYS A 8 -7.78 -0.77 0.68
N ARG A 9 -7.71 0.42 0.11
CA ARG A 9 -7.68 0.57 -1.33
C ARG A 9 -6.41 0.00 -1.92
N LEU A 10 -5.30 0.16 -1.21
CA LEU A 10 -4.03 -0.39 -1.64
C LEU A 10 -4.08 -1.91 -1.68
N LYS A 11 -4.63 -2.52 -0.63
CA LYS A 11 -4.81 -3.96 -0.61
C LYS A 11 -5.69 -4.42 -1.75
N TYR A 12 -6.79 -3.73 -1.98
CA TYR A 12 -7.69 -4.06 -3.08
C TYR A 12 -6.98 -3.96 -4.43
N GLY A 13 -6.14 -2.94 -4.58
CA GLY A 13 -5.37 -2.79 -5.80
C GLY A 13 -4.45 -3.97 -6.04
N PHE A 14 -3.76 -4.45 -4.99
CA PHE A 14 -2.93 -5.63 -5.13
C PHE A 14 -3.76 -6.88 -5.42
N ASP A 15 -4.92 -7.00 -4.79
CA ASP A 15 -5.77 -8.17 -4.98
C ASP A 15 -6.37 -8.24 -6.38
N THR A 16 -6.59 -7.10 -7.01
CA THR A 16 -7.21 -7.03 -8.33
C THR A 16 -6.23 -6.64 -9.44
N TYR A 17 -4.96 -6.53 -9.13
CA TYR A 17 -3.91 -6.13 -10.08
C TYR A 17 -4.17 -4.77 -10.69
N ASP A 18 -4.70 -3.85 -9.91
CA ASP A 18 -5.01 -2.49 -10.37
C ASP A 18 -3.82 -1.59 -10.07
N ILE A 19 -2.91 -1.49 -11.04
CA ILE A 19 -1.66 -0.76 -10.87
C ILE A 19 -1.89 0.72 -10.59
N ALA A 20 -2.85 1.32 -11.26
CA ALA A 20 -3.14 2.75 -11.06
C ALA A 20 -3.58 3.01 -9.62
N GLN A 21 -4.42 2.13 -9.07
CA GLN A 21 -4.88 2.25 -7.69
C GLN A 21 -3.73 2.10 -6.71
N ILE A 22 -2.85 1.13 -6.96
CA ILE A 22 -1.68 0.90 -6.10
C ILE A 22 -0.79 2.15 -6.10
N GLU A 23 -0.48 2.66 -7.27
CA GLU A 23 0.38 3.82 -7.42
C GLU A 23 -0.16 5.04 -6.70
N GLU A 24 -1.44 5.32 -6.93
CA GLU A 24 -2.07 6.48 -6.36
C GLU A 24 -2.09 6.42 -4.83
N ASN A 25 -2.40 5.26 -4.28
CA ASN A 25 -2.50 5.13 -2.83
C ASN A 25 -1.13 5.13 -2.15
N ILE A 26 -0.11 4.58 -2.80
CA ILE A 26 1.26 4.69 -2.28
C ILE A 26 1.66 6.16 -2.22
N LYS A 27 1.34 6.93 -3.26
CA LYS A 27 1.66 8.35 -3.29
C LYS A 27 0.96 9.10 -2.16
N ILE A 28 -0.33 8.84 -1.97
CA ILE A 28 -1.09 9.49 -0.92
C ILE A 28 -0.50 9.18 0.45
N LEU A 29 -0.20 7.90 0.70
CA LEU A 29 0.38 7.51 1.98
C LEU A 29 1.75 8.10 2.20
N SER A 30 2.53 8.28 1.14
CA SER A 30 3.86 8.88 1.25
C SER A 30 3.79 10.33 1.69
N GLU A 31 2.68 11.00 1.45
CA GLU A 31 2.50 12.40 1.81
C GLU A 31 1.92 12.57 3.20
N HIS A 32 1.50 11.48 3.84
CA HIS A 32 0.97 11.53 5.20
C HIS A 32 2.04 11.22 6.22
N GLU A 33 1.83 11.75 7.42
CA GLU A 33 2.68 11.41 8.55
C GLU A 33 2.14 10.12 9.15
N LEU A 34 2.90 9.03 8.99
CA LEU A 34 2.44 7.71 9.39
C LEU A 34 2.95 7.30 10.76
N PRO A 35 2.16 6.52 11.54
CA PRO A 35 2.69 5.90 12.75
C PRO A 35 3.85 4.96 12.41
N PRO A 36 4.71 4.64 13.37
CA PRO A 36 5.89 3.79 13.09
C PRO A 36 5.54 2.47 12.42
N GLU A 37 4.45 1.84 12.82
CA GLU A 37 4.04 0.56 12.27
C GLU A 37 3.75 0.65 10.77
N GLU A 38 3.01 1.68 10.39
CA GLU A 38 2.68 1.88 8.97
C GLU A 38 3.87 2.40 8.20
N LYS A 39 4.69 3.20 8.86
CA LYS A 39 5.88 3.74 8.23
C LYS A 39 6.85 2.64 7.83
N GLU A 40 6.91 1.57 8.61
CA GLU A 40 7.74 0.42 8.29
C GLU A 40 7.16 -0.41 7.15
N ARG A 41 5.84 -0.41 7.02
CA ARG A 41 5.18 -1.21 6.00
C ARG A 41 5.21 -0.58 4.61
N LEU A 42 5.23 0.74 4.56
CA LEU A 42 5.17 1.43 3.28
C LEU A 42 6.34 1.06 2.37
N PRO A 43 7.60 0.99 2.84
CA PRO A 43 8.70 0.56 1.97
C PRO A 43 8.51 -0.87 1.44
N VAL A 44 7.96 -1.76 2.26
CA VAL A 44 7.70 -3.13 1.85
C VAL A 44 6.68 -3.16 0.71
N VAL A 45 5.61 -2.38 0.87
CA VAL A 45 4.57 -2.28 -0.15
C VAL A 45 5.14 -1.70 -1.45
N ARG A 46 5.97 -0.66 -1.33
CA ARG A 46 6.56 -0.02 -2.49
C ARG A 46 7.47 -0.99 -3.24
N GLU A 47 8.26 -1.75 -2.52
CA GLU A 47 9.14 -2.74 -3.14
C GLU A 47 8.33 -3.83 -3.81
N ALA A 48 7.25 -4.28 -3.17
CA ALA A 48 6.38 -5.28 -3.76
C ALA A 48 5.76 -4.76 -5.06
N TYR A 49 5.37 -3.50 -5.06
CA TYR A 49 4.83 -2.88 -6.27
C TYR A 49 5.87 -2.87 -7.40
N GLU A 50 7.10 -2.49 -7.07
CA GLU A 50 8.16 -2.41 -8.06
C GLU A 50 8.51 -3.77 -8.63
N ASN A 51 8.41 -4.82 -7.81
CA ASN A 51 8.71 -6.19 -8.22
C ASN A 51 7.49 -6.92 -8.76
N LEU A 52 6.34 -6.26 -8.82
CA LEU A 52 5.08 -6.86 -9.25
C LEU A 52 4.70 -8.07 -8.39
N ASP A 53 5.03 -8.00 -7.11
CA ASP A 53 4.74 -9.08 -6.17
C ASP A 53 3.44 -8.74 -5.44
N TYR A 54 2.33 -9.11 -6.07
CA TYR A 54 1.01 -8.73 -5.56
C TYR A 54 0.64 -9.47 -4.28
N GLU A 55 1.17 -10.66 -4.10
CA GLU A 55 0.89 -11.43 -2.89
C GLU A 55 1.52 -10.77 -1.67
N ILE A 56 2.79 -10.42 -1.76
CA ILE A 56 3.48 -9.76 -0.66
C ILE A 56 2.87 -8.38 -0.42
N GLY A 57 2.54 -7.66 -1.50
CA GLY A 57 1.91 -6.36 -1.38
C GLY A 57 0.59 -6.42 -0.64
N SER A 58 -0.24 -7.38 -0.98
CA SER A 58 -1.53 -7.54 -0.32
C SER A 58 -1.35 -7.86 1.16
N LYS A 59 -0.44 -8.75 1.49
CA LYS A 59 -0.19 -9.14 2.88
C LYS A 59 0.35 -7.96 3.69
N ALA A 60 1.19 -7.15 3.10
CA ALA A 60 1.77 -6.01 3.79
C ALA A 60 0.74 -4.94 4.12
N CYS A 61 -0.40 -4.95 3.45
CA CYS A 61 -1.48 -4.01 3.73
C CYS A 61 -2.44 -4.49 4.81
N MET A 62 -2.22 -5.67 5.34
CA MET A 62 -3.08 -6.22 6.40
C MET A 62 -2.55 -5.80 7.76
N PHE A 63 -3.43 -5.22 8.54
CA PHE A 63 -3.10 -4.75 9.90
C PHE A 63 -4.00 -5.39 10.94
#